data_e353fda9fb019c29a15b9efc5fd5072a
#
_entry.id   e353fda9fb019c29a15b9efc5fd5072a
#
_cell.length_a   1.000
_cell.length_b   1.000
_cell.length_c   1.000
_cell.angle_alpha   90.00
_cell.angle_beta   90.00
_cell.angle_gamma   90.00
#
_symmetry.space_group_name_H-M   'P 1'
#
loop_
_entity.id
_entity.type
_entity.pdbx_description
1 polymer ?
#
loop_
_entity_poly.entity_id
_entity_poly.type
_entity_poly.pdbx_seq_one_letter_code
_entity_poly.pdbx_strand_id
1 'polypeptide(L)'
;DITSLRAQDKVEDAEGEYVIDAFASSASLDAVVKVLSLTGRGINEVLLRDGRMPERADECVVEENMLSLMSISIGDTITLTPGDDLSDALAQDTYTVVGTVRSPVYLAVERGTSTLGSGTVKQYLYLPREAFTLDYYTAAYVRVSGAAEMTAFYDEYDDYIDDVIDSLED
;
A
#
# COMPACT_ATOMS: atom_id res chain seq x y z
N ASP A 1 1.40 16.95 -7.84
CA ASP A 1 1.83 17.32 -6.49
C ASP A 1 0.64 17.20 -5.53
N ILE A 2 0.83 16.56 -4.38
CA ILE A 2 -0.22 16.31 -3.38
C ILE A 2 -0.81 17.63 -2.83
N THR A 3 0.02 18.66 -2.71
CA THR A 3 -0.46 20.00 -2.26
C THR A 3 -1.42 20.61 -3.25
N SER A 4 -1.14 20.47 -4.55
CA SER A 4 -2.03 20.94 -5.62
C SER A 4 -3.34 20.15 -5.64
N LEU A 5 -3.30 18.83 -5.42
CA LEU A 5 -4.51 17.99 -5.31
C LEU A 5 -5.41 18.44 -4.15
N ARG A 6 -4.83 18.72 -2.98
CA ARG A 6 -5.59 19.23 -1.82
C ARG A 6 -6.21 20.61 -2.03
N ALA A 7 -5.69 21.40 -2.96
CA ALA A 7 -6.20 22.74 -3.27
C ALA A 7 -7.34 22.70 -4.31
N GLN A 8 -7.63 21.56 -4.89
CA GLN A 8 -8.68 21.42 -5.88
C GLN A 8 -10.08 21.45 -5.26
N ASP A 9 -11.03 21.96 -6.01
CA ASP A 9 -12.44 21.93 -5.65
C ASP A 9 -12.93 20.46 -5.55
N LYS A 10 -13.83 20.19 -4.63
CA LYS A 10 -14.35 18.83 -4.35
C LYS A 10 -13.33 17.84 -3.74
N VAL A 11 -12.09 18.23 -3.46
CA VAL A 11 -11.12 17.41 -2.72
C VAL A 11 -11.20 17.75 -1.23
N GLU A 12 -11.57 16.77 -0.41
CA GLU A 12 -11.55 16.92 1.05
C GLU A 12 -10.13 16.76 1.60
N ASP A 13 -9.40 15.75 1.14
CA ASP A 13 -8.00 15.51 1.46
C ASP A 13 -7.34 14.63 0.39
N ALA A 14 -6.02 14.65 0.33
CA ALA A 14 -5.23 13.80 -0.54
C ALA A 14 -3.94 13.36 0.17
N GLU A 15 -3.49 12.13 -0.11
CA GLU A 15 -2.26 11.58 0.44
C GLU A 15 -1.46 10.86 -0.65
N GLY A 16 -0.15 11.16 -0.70
CA GLY A 16 0.79 10.43 -1.54
C GLY A 16 1.24 9.16 -0.83
N GLU A 17 1.41 8.09 -1.56
CA GLU A 17 1.85 6.79 -1.07
C GLU A 17 2.96 6.22 -1.96
N TYR A 18 3.87 5.46 -1.35
CA TYR A 18 4.80 4.62 -2.07
C TYR A 18 4.17 3.23 -2.21
N VAL A 19 4.03 2.78 -3.45
CA VAL A 19 3.52 1.45 -3.80
C VAL A 19 4.47 0.87 -4.82
N ILE A 20 5.16 -0.20 -4.46
CA ILE A 20 6.11 -0.90 -5.33
C ILE A 20 5.87 -2.39 -5.30
N ASP A 21 6.34 -3.09 -6.34
CA ASP A 21 6.38 -4.54 -6.37
C ASP A 21 7.77 -5.03 -5.95
N ALA A 22 7.79 -6.08 -5.14
CA ALA A 22 9.03 -6.72 -4.71
C ALA A 22 8.88 -8.24 -4.61
N PHE A 23 10.01 -8.93 -4.68
CA PHE A 23 10.09 -10.30 -4.15
C PHE A 23 10.23 -10.21 -2.63
N ALA A 24 9.38 -10.92 -1.90
CA ALA A 24 9.54 -11.17 -0.48
C ALA A 24 10.09 -12.57 -0.30
N SER A 25 11.22 -12.69 0.34
CA SER A 25 11.91 -13.96 0.58
C SER A 25 11.93 -14.28 2.07
N SER A 26 11.56 -15.50 2.40
CA SER A 26 11.75 -16.12 3.73
C SER A 26 12.68 -17.32 3.62
N ALA A 27 12.94 -17.99 4.72
CA ALA A 27 13.75 -19.21 4.72
C ALA A 27 13.16 -20.35 3.87
N SER A 28 11.88 -20.30 3.54
CA SER A 28 11.14 -21.42 2.91
C SER A 28 10.46 -21.08 1.58
N LEU A 29 10.21 -19.80 1.29
CA LEU A 29 9.44 -19.42 0.12
C LEU A 29 9.80 -17.99 -0.35
N ASP A 30 9.71 -17.80 -1.67
CA ASP A 30 9.72 -16.50 -2.33
C ASP A 30 8.33 -16.20 -2.91
N ALA A 31 7.86 -14.96 -2.76
CA ALA A 31 6.58 -14.52 -3.30
C ALA A 31 6.68 -13.10 -3.85
N VAL A 32 5.92 -12.79 -4.90
CA VAL A 32 5.75 -11.40 -5.37
C VAL A 32 4.70 -10.73 -4.49
N VAL A 33 5.06 -9.60 -3.93
CA VAL A 33 4.22 -8.82 -3.00
C VAL A 33 4.12 -7.35 -3.42
N LYS A 34 3.02 -6.71 -3.02
CA LYS A 34 2.93 -5.25 -2.99
C LYS A 34 3.54 -4.75 -1.68
N VAL A 35 4.45 -3.80 -1.79
CA VAL A 35 5.05 -3.09 -0.67
C VAL A 35 4.51 -1.67 -0.66
N LEU A 36 3.79 -1.31 0.39
CA LEU A 36 3.12 -0.01 0.53
C LEU A 36 3.69 0.76 1.71
N SER A 37 3.69 2.07 1.62
CA SER A 37 3.98 2.91 2.77
C SER A 37 2.76 3.05 3.67
N LEU A 38 2.98 3.10 4.99
CA LEU A 38 1.94 3.46 5.94
C LEU A 38 1.47 4.90 5.68
N THR A 39 0.17 5.11 5.80
CA THR A 39 -0.47 6.42 5.68
C THR A 39 -0.62 7.09 7.05
N GLY A 40 -0.82 8.40 7.08
CA GLY A 40 -0.92 9.16 8.33
C GLY A 40 -2.07 10.16 8.40
N ARG A 41 -2.93 10.18 7.36
CA ARG A 41 -4.03 11.16 7.23
C ARG A 41 -5.42 10.54 7.23
N GLY A 42 -5.54 9.30 7.65
CA GLY A 42 -6.83 8.60 7.69
C GLY A 42 -7.34 8.16 6.31
N ILE A 43 -6.49 8.20 5.26
CA ILE A 43 -6.79 7.63 3.96
C ILE A 43 -6.12 6.26 3.88
N ASN A 44 -6.89 5.23 3.57
CA ASN A 44 -6.39 3.84 3.46
C ASN A 44 -5.67 3.31 4.71
N GLU A 45 -6.05 3.79 5.90
CA GLU A 45 -5.47 3.27 7.14
C GLU A 45 -5.73 1.77 7.29
N VAL A 46 -4.67 1.04 7.59
CA VAL A 46 -4.74 -0.39 7.82
C VAL A 46 -5.32 -0.72 9.20
N LEU A 47 -6.05 -1.82 9.29
CA LEU A 47 -6.55 -2.34 10.55
C LEU A 47 -5.55 -3.36 11.13
N LEU A 48 -4.93 -3.03 12.26
CA LEU A 48 -4.08 -3.98 13.00
C LEU A 48 -4.91 -5.19 13.47
N ARG A 49 -4.40 -6.39 13.23
CA ARG A 49 -5.05 -7.66 13.60
C ARG A 49 -4.33 -8.36 14.73
N ASP A 50 -3.01 -8.43 14.66
CA ASP A 50 -2.17 -9.06 15.69
C ASP A 50 -0.83 -8.33 15.79
N GLY A 51 -0.15 -8.43 16.93
CA GLY A 51 1.11 -7.76 17.18
C GLY A 51 0.96 -6.25 17.39
N ARG A 52 1.81 -5.45 16.77
CA ARG A 52 1.82 -3.99 16.86
C ARG A 52 2.14 -3.33 15.51
N MET A 53 1.92 -2.03 15.42
CA MET A 53 2.39 -1.24 14.29
C MET A 53 3.91 -1.03 14.36
N PRO A 54 4.59 -0.80 13.21
CA PRO A 54 6.01 -0.48 13.18
C PRO A 54 6.33 0.81 13.95
N GLU A 55 7.43 0.78 14.69
CA GLU A 55 8.00 1.93 15.42
C GLU A 55 9.36 2.35 14.86
N ARG A 56 9.94 1.52 13.98
CA ARG A 56 11.25 1.74 13.36
C ARG A 56 11.19 1.46 11.86
N ALA A 57 12.12 2.07 11.12
CA ALA A 57 12.21 1.92 9.67
C ALA A 57 12.53 0.49 9.19
N ASP A 58 13.09 -0.35 10.07
CA ASP A 58 13.42 -1.76 9.80
C ASP A 58 12.31 -2.75 10.20
N GLU A 59 11.12 -2.26 10.49
CA GLU A 59 9.97 -3.07 10.87
C GLU A 59 8.88 -3.03 9.79
N CYS A 60 8.10 -4.09 9.70
CA CYS A 60 6.96 -4.16 8.79
C CYS A 60 5.73 -4.79 9.45
N VAL A 61 4.56 -4.50 8.89
CA VAL A 61 3.33 -5.25 9.12
C VAL A 61 2.89 -5.90 7.82
N VAL A 62 2.43 -7.15 7.91
CA VAL A 62 2.12 -7.98 6.76
C VAL A 62 0.63 -8.32 6.72
N GLU A 63 0.13 -8.69 5.55
CA GLU A 63 -1.20 -9.26 5.43
C GLU A 63 -1.32 -10.50 6.32
N GLU A 64 -2.46 -10.65 6.98
CA GLU A 64 -2.72 -11.72 7.96
C GLU A 64 -2.38 -13.12 7.41
N ASN A 65 -2.73 -13.39 6.14
CA ASN A 65 -2.47 -14.67 5.49
C ASN A 65 -1.00 -14.90 5.11
N MET A 66 -0.19 -13.85 5.09
CA MET A 66 1.22 -13.93 4.68
C MET A 66 2.04 -14.76 5.67
N LEU A 67 1.71 -14.74 6.96
CA LEU A 67 2.39 -15.57 7.96
C LEU A 67 2.30 -17.06 7.61
N SER A 68 1.11 -17.52 7.26
CA SER A 68 0.89 -18.92 6.87
C SER A 68 1.51 -19.25 5.52
N LEU A 69 1.34 -18.36 4.53
CA LEU A 69 1.87 -18.59 3.18
C LEU A 69 3.39 -18.70 3.18
N MET A 70 4.07 -17.83 3.89
CA MET A 70 5.54 -17.78 3.92
C MET A 70 6.16 -18.60 5.07
N SER A 71 5.33 -19.27 5.88
CA SER A 71 5.77 -20.04 7.06
C SER A 71 6.64 -19.23 8.02
N ILE A 72 6.20 -17.99 8.29
CA ILE A 72 6.86 -17.05 9.21
C ILE A 72 5.94 -16.69 10.38
N SER A 73 6.51 -16.11 11.40
CA SER A 73 5.83 -15.64 12.61
C SER A 73 6.16 -14.17 12.88
N ILE A 74 5.35 -13.50 13.71
CA ILE A 74 5.71 -12.20 14.25
C ILE A 74 7.02 -12.34 15.02
N GLY A 75 8.00 -11.47 14.70
CA GLY A 75 9.36 -11.51 15.21
C GLY A 75 10.40 -12.05 14.21
N ASP A 76 9.96 -12.77 13.18
CA ASP A 76 10.85 -13.22 12.10
C ASP A 76 11.17 -12.09 11.13
N THR A 77 12.19 -12.30 10.30
CA THR A 77 12.60 -11.35 9.28
C THR A 77 12.22 -11.84 7.88
N ILE A 78 11.95 -10.88 7.00
CA ILE A 78 11.78 -11.09 5.57
C ILE A 78 12.76 -10.23 4.81
N THR A 79 13.21 -10.70 3.65
CA THR A 79 14.02 -9.93 2.72
C THR A 79 13.15 -9.46 1.56
N LEU A 80 13.23 -8.17 1.22
CA LEU A 80 12.53 -7.55 0.12
C LEU A 80 13.53 -7.18 -0.99
N THR A 81 13.24 -7.62 -2.20
CA THR A 81 14.02 -7.25 -3.39
C THR A 81 13.08 -6.59 -4.40
N PRO A 82 13.08 -5.24 -4.48
CA PRO A 82 12.31 -4.52 -5.49
C PRO A 82 12.70 -4.93 -6.92
N GLY A 83 11.83 -4.64 -7.90
CA GLY A 83 12.15 -4.83 -9.30
C GLY A 83 13.34 -3.97 -9.76
N ASP A 84 13.97 -4.36 -10.88
CA ASP A 84 15.20 -3.73 -11.37
C ASP A 84 15.09 -2.21 -11.57
N ASP A 85 13.94 -1.71 -12.04
CA ASP A 85 13.69 -0.29 -12.26
C ASP A 85 13.58 0.52 -10.93
N LEU A 86 13.39 -0.17 -9.80
CA LEU A 86 13.20 0.40 -8.47
C LEU A 86 14.16 -0.24 -7.45
N SER A 87 15.31 -0.74 -7.88
CA SER A 87 16.27 -1.43 -7.01
C SER A 87 16.70 -0.64 -5.79
N ASP A 88 16.72 0.68 -5.90
CA ASP A 88 17.12 1.61 -4.84
C ASP A 88 15.92 2.23 -4.10
N ALA A 89 14.70 1.68 -4.29
CA ALA A 89 13.48 2.25 -3.69
C ALA A 89 13.38 2.10 -2.18
N LEU A 90 14.13 1.16 -1.60
CA LEU A 90 14.12 0.87 -0.16
C LEU A 90 15.50 1.17 0.46
N ALA A 91 15.48 1.76 1.67
CA ALA A 91 16.70 2.09 2.42
C ALA A 91 17.49 0.84 2.90
N GLN A 92 16.80 -0.30 2.98
CA GLN A 92 17.38 -1.59 3.36
C GLN A 92 16.56 -2.73 2.73
N ASP A 93 17.09 -3.94 2.80
CA ASP A 93 16.48 -5.12 2.22
C ASP A 93 15.78 -6.04 3.23
N THR A 94 16.13 -5.95 4.51
CA THR A 94 15.63 -6.86 5.55
C THR A 94 14.76 -6.14 6.56
N TYR A 95 13.59 -6.70 6.83
CA TYR A 95 12.58 -6.13 7.72
C TYR A 95 12.07 -7.16 8.72
N THR A 96 11.86 -6.72 9.96
CA THR A 96 11.27 -7.55 11.03
C THR A 96 9.74 -7.43 10.98
N VAL A 97 9.06 -8.55 10.92
CA VAL A 97 7.59 -8.61 11.00
C VAL A 97 7.16 -8.35 12.44
N VAL A 98 6.43 -7.25 12.68
CA VAL A 98 6.01 -6.87 14.05
C VAL A 98 4.50 -6.99 14.27
N GLY A 99 3.75 -7.20 13.19
CA GLY A 99 2.30 -7.39 13.30
C GLY A 99 1.66 -7.78 11.97
N THR A 100 0.37 -8.04 12.04
CA THR A 100 -0.46 -8.34 10.87
C THR A 100 -1.57 -7.32 10.73
N VAL A 101 -1.95 -7.05 9.47
CA VAL A 101 -2.95 -6.02 9.14
C VAL A 101 -3.94 -6.51 8.08
N ARG A 102 -5.08 -5.84 8.03
CA ARG A 102 -5.98 -5.83 6.87
C ARG A 102 -5.99 -4.45 6.24
N SER A 103 -5.94 -4.43 4.92
CA SER A 103 -5.96 -3.20 4.14
C SER A 103 -7.35 -2.94 3.54
N PRO A 104 -7.87 -1.72 3.58
CA PRO A 104 -9.09 -1.37 2.89
C PRO A 104 -8.92 -1.34 1.36
N VAL A 105 -7.68 -1.22 0.87
CA VAL A 105 -7.36 -1.23 -0.58
C VAL A 105 -7.50 -2.64 -1.19
N TYR A 106 -7.31 -3.68 -0.38
CA TYR A 106 -7.30 -5.08 -0.85
C TYR A 106 -8.44 -5.89 -0.24
N LEU A 107 -9.67 -5.56 -0.63
CA LEU A 107 -10.87 -6.26 -0.17
C LEU A 107 -11.13 -7.57 -0.94
N ALA A 108 -10.69 -7.66 -2.19
CA ALA A 108 -10.79 -8.87 -3.01
C ALA A 108 -9.66 -9.86 -2.69
N VAL A 109 -9.82 -11.11 -3.09
CA VAL A 109 -8.78 -12.15 -2.97
C VAL A 109 -7.60 -11.87 -3.90
N GLU A 110 -7.89 -11.28 -5.07
CA GLU A 110 -6.86 -10.90 -6.04
C GLU A 110 -6.14 -9.62 -5.58
N ARG A 111 -4.80 -9.64 -5.64
CA ARG A 111 -3.92 -8.53 -5.22
C ARG A 111 -3.36 -7.76 -6.41
N GLY A 112 -3.83 -8.08 -7.63
CA GLY A 112 -3.39 -7.46 -8.86
C GLY A 112 -2.26 -8.23 -9.55
N THR A 113 -1.71 -7.58 -10.59
CA THR A 113 -0.64 -8.12 -11.41
C THR A 113 0.66 -7.36 -11.15
N SER A 114 1.78 -7.99 -11.53
CA SER A 114 3.12 -7.43 -11.44
C SER A 114 3.90 -7.76 -12.70
N THR A 115 4.94 -7.02 -12.98
CA THR A 115 5.93 -7.39 -14.00
C THR A 115 6.96 -8.38 -13.46
N LEU A 116 6.95 -8.64 -12.15
CA LEU A 116 7.91 -9.54 -11.49
C LEU A 116 7.44 -11.00 -11.51
N GLY A 117 8.38 -11.90 -11.56
CA GLY A 117 8.18 -13.33 -11.41
C GLY A 117 7.11 -13.91 -12.34
N SER A 118 6.08 -14.53 -11.79
CA SER A 118 4.95 -15.11 -12.54
C SER A 118 3.90 -14.09 -12.96
N GLY A 119 4.08 -12.83 -12.64
CA GLY A 119 3.11 -11.77 -12.93
C GLY A 119 1.93 -11.69 -11.95
N THR A 120 1.91 -12.50 -10.90
CA THR A 120 0.82 -12.54 -9.92
C THR A 120 1.31 -12.05 -8.56
N VAL A 121 0.68 -11.00 -8.04
CA VAL A 121 0.89 -10.55 -6.66
C VAL A 121 0.18 -11.51 -5.71
N LYS A 122 0.90 -12.01 -4.73
CA LYS A 122 0.38 -13.01 -3.76
C LYS A 122 -0.14 -12.37 -2.49
N GLN A 123 0.56 -11.35 -1.99
CA GLN A 123 0.31 -10.73 -0.70
C GLN A 123 0.70 -9.25 -0.74
N TYR A 124 0.38 -8.52 0.32
CA TYR A 124 0.84 -7.16 0.55
C TYR A 124 1.44 -7.00 1.94
N LEU A 125 2.28 -6.00 2.09
CA LEU A 125 2.83 -5.57 3.36
C LEU A 125 3.02 -4.05 3.38
N TYR A 126 3.15 -3.52 4.58
CA TYR A 126 3.35 -2.09 4.80
C TYR A 126 4.63 -1.82 5.56
N LEU A 127 5.34 -0.81 5.11
CA LEU A 127 6.53 -0.26 5.74
C LEU A 127 6.27 1.17 6.22
N PRO A 128 7.00 1.65 7.24
CA PRO A 128 7.06 3.07 7.52
C PRO A 128 7.53 3.87 6.31
N ARG A 129 7.11 5.11 6.18
CA ARG A 129 7.53 5.99 5.07
C ARG A 129 9.04 6.14 4.96
N GLU A 130 9.72 6.17 6.10
CA GLU A 130 11.17 6.32 6.22
C GLU A 130 11.95 5.13 5.64
N ALA A 131 11.29 4.02 5.38
CA ALA A 131 11.89 2.87 4.70
C ALA A 131 12.06 3.09 3.19
N PHE A 132 11.36 4.06 2.60
CA PHE A 132 11.45 4.38 1.18
C PHE A 132 12.43 5.53 0.92
N THR A 133 13.17 5.42 -0.20
CA THR A 133 14.18 6.39 -0.63
C THR A 133 13.78 7.19 -1.87
N LEU A 134 12.57 6.93 -2.39
CA LEU A 134 12.06 7.58 -3.60
C LEU A 134 11.76 9.07 -3.36
N ASP A 135 12.17 9.92 -4.31
CA ASP A 135 11.92 11.37 -4.29
C ASP A 135 10.49 11.74 -4.74
N TYR A 136 9.70 10.76 -5.17
CA TYR A 136 8.32 10.98 -5.64
C TYR A 136 7.39 9.87 -5.16
N TYR A 137 6.13 10.20 -4.95
CA TYR A 137 5.09 9.21 -4.66
C TYR A 137 4.75 8.42 -5.92
N THR A 138 4.54 7.13 -5.78
CA THR A 138 4.15 6.24 -6.89
C THR A 138 2.64 6.12 -7.02
N ALA A 139 1.90 6.51 -5.98
CA ALA A 139 0.44 6.59 -5.97
C ALA A 139 -0.02 7.83 -5.21
N ALA A 140 -1.21 8.31 -5.53
CA ALA A 140 -1.91 9.34 -4.79
C ALA A 140 -3.36 8.91 -4.59
N TYR A 141 -3.85 9.06 -3.36
CA TYR A 141 -5.23 8.80 -3.01
C TYR A 141 -5.92 10.09 -2.64
N VAL A 142 -7.13 10.25 -3.15
CA VAL A 142 -7.94 11.45 -2.94
C VAL A 142 -9.23 11.06 -2.24
N ARG A 143 -9.56 11.78 -1.17
CA ARG A 143 -10.89 11.73 -0.56
C ARG A 143 -11.73 12.83 -1.18
N VAL A 144 -12.80 12.42 -1.85
CA VAL A 144 -13.72 13.33 -2.53
C VAL A 144 -14.77 13.83 -1.54
N SER A 145 -14.95 15.15 -1.49
CA SER A 145 -15.94 15.80 -0.62
C SER A 145 -17.35 15.31 -0.94
N GLY A 146 -18.12 14.91 0.08
CA GLY A 146 -19.49 14.44 -0.10
C GLY A 146 -19.67 13.03 -0.65
N ALA A 147 -18.64 12.39 -1.19
CA ALA A 147 -18.74 11.04 -1.75
C ALA A 147 -19.12 9.98 -0.70
N ALA A 148 -18.71 10.16 0.55
CA ALA A 148 -19.03 9.24 1.65
C ALA A 148 -20.53 9.24 2.02
N GLU A 149 -21.26 10.27 1.65
CA GLU A 149 -22.71 10.40 1.89
C GLU A 149 -23.55 9.79 0.77
N MET A 150 -22.92 9.48 -0.36
CA MET A 150 -23.55 8.89 -1.52
C MET A 150 -23.59 7.36 -1.40
N THR A 151 -24.53 6.73 -2.08
CA THR A 151 -24.59 5.27 -2.13
C THR A 151 -23.69 4.78 -3.26
N ALA A 152 -22.56 4.13 -2.92
CA ALA A 152 -21.69 3.48 -3.90
C ALA A 152 -22.49 2.47 -4.77
N PHE A 153 -22.05 2.26 -6.01
CA PHE A 153 -22.67 1.39 -7.03
C PHE A 153 -23.98 1.94 -7.64
N TYR A 154 -24.29 3.21 -7.48
CA TYR A 154 -25.34 3.90 -8.21
C TYR A 154 -24.74 4.86 -9.23
N ASP A 155 -25.41 5.03 -10.37
CA ASP A 155 -24.95 5.89 -11.46
C ASP A 155 -24.60 7.31 -10.99
N GLU A 156 -25.37 7.86 -10.04
CA GLU A 156 -25.13 9.19 -9.46
C GLU A 156 -23.76 9.30 -8.74
N TYR A 157 -23.32 8.22 -8.06
CA TYR A 157 -22.00 8.17 -7.44
C TYR A 157 -20.92 8.09 -8.50
N ASP A 158 -21.09 7.21 -9.47
CA ASP A 158 -20.11 7.00 -10.54
C ASP A 158 -19.94 8.29 -11.37
N ASP A 159 -21.04 8.93 -11.80
CA ASP A 159 -21.03 10.20 -12.52
C ASP A 159 -20.32 11.31 -11.71
N TYR A 160 -20.57 11.38 -10.39
CA TYR A 160 -19.92 12.39 -9.52
C TYR A 160 -18.42 12.17 -9.39
N ILE A 161 -17.99 10.92 -9.24
CA ILE A 161 -16.56 10.58 -9.15
C ILE A 161 -15.86 10.83 -10.48
N ASP A 162 -16.48 10.47 -11.61
CA ASP A 162 -15.92 10.72 -12.95
C ASP A 162 -15.74 12.22 -13.20
N ASP A 163 -16.72 13.06 -12.85
CA ASP A 163 -16.63 14.52 -12.93
C ASP A 163 -15.46 15.07 -12.12
N VAL A 164 -15.17 14.49 -10.94
CA VAL A 164 -14.04 14.90 -10.11
C VAL A 164 -12.71 14.47 -10.74
N ILE A 165 -12.63 13.23 -11.24
CA ILE A 165 -11.44 12.71 -11.92
C ILE A 165 -11.10 13.59 -13.10
N ASP A 166 -12.06 13.89 -13.98
CA ASP A 166 -11.87 14.76 -15.13
C ASP A 166 -11.33 16.14 -14.72
N SER A 167 -11.82 16.69 -13.60
CA SER A 167 -11.35 17.99 -13.08
C SER A 167 -9.93 17.96 -12.50
N LEU A 168 -9.42 16.77 -12.15
CA LEU A 168 -8.07 16.61 -11.60
C LEU A 168 -7.02 16.34 -12.69
N GLU A 169 -7.46 15.90 -13.88
CA GLU A 169 -6.60 15.63 -15.03
C GLU A 169 -6.33 16.88 -15.90
N ASP A 170 -7.14 17.94 -15.77
CA ASP A 170 -6.98 19.24 -16.44
C ASP A 170 -5.96 20.15 -15.71
#